data_e99d2e7a73538f33aacd27e8f7428459
#
_entry.id   e99d2e7a73538f33aacd27e8f7428459
#
_cell.length_a   1.000
_cell.length_b   1.000
_cell.length_c   1.000
_cell.angle_alpha   90.00
_cell.angle_beta   90.00
_cell.angle_gamma   90.00
#
_symmetry.space_group_name_H-M   'P 1'
#
loop_
_entity.id
_entity.type
_entity.pdbx_description
1 polymer ?
#
loop_
_entity_poly.entity_id
_entity_poly.type
_entity_poly.pdbx_seq_one_letter_code
_entity_poly.pdbx_strand_id
1 'polypeptide(L)'
;MSATIVDLARGDFRTSRAADELNTRFQSLLGLPHRYGPARLALGRSLALTSAPTLELNTLGLGRQIKGEQLFGHGVELATWLTLLLEHAGATAVPRKDFQNLVGAHWHRGIYLLWDDWKSSGGEFDAFVARLVQQANRRRSKTTQAAS
;
A
#
# COMPACT_ATOMS: atom_id res chain seq x y z
N MET A 1 3.55 -0.30 25.61
CA MET A 1 3.55 -1.73 25.17
C MET A 1 3.27 -1.82 23.68
N SER A 2 3.99 -2.67 23.00
CA SER A 2 3.71 -2.97 21.61
C SER A 2 2.44 -3.78 21.49
N ALA A 3 1.61 -3.47 20.50
CA ALA A 3 0.42 -4.24 20.20
C ALA A 3 0.79 -5.60 19.61
N THR A 4 -0.05 -6.61 19.83
CA THR A 4 0.11 -7.90 19.16
C THR A 4 -0.20 -7.72 17.66
N ILE A 5 0.23 -8.69 16.85
CA ILE A 5 -0.03 -8.66 15.40
C ILE A 5 -1.53 -8.54 15.11
N VAL A 6 -2.35 -9.30 15.85
CA VAL A 6 -3.81 -9.24 15.69
C VAL A 6 -4.35 -7.84 16.04
N ASP A 7 -3.82 -7.25 17.10
CA ASP A 7 -4.23 -5.90 17.54
C ASP A 7 -3.83 -4.83 16.52
N LEU A 8 -2.69 -4.97 15.86
CA LEU A 8 -2.25 -4.04 14.81
C LEU A 8 -3.25 -4.00 13.65
N ALA A 9 -3.85 -5.14 13.32
CA ALA A 9 -4.80 -5.25 12.21
C ALA A 9 -6.19 -4.72 12.55
N ARG A 10 -6.50 -4.55 13.84
CA ARG A 10 -7.80 -4.03 14.28
C ARG A 10 -7.85 -2.51 14.12
N GLY A 11 -9.05 -2.02 13.90
CA GLY A 11 -9.30 -0.60 13.81
C GLY A 11 -9.43 -0.13 12.38
N ASP A 12 -9.33 1.17 12.22
CA ASP A 12 -9.60 1.84 10.96
C ASP A 12 -8.30 2.41 10.40
N PHE A 13 -8.10 2.23 9.09
CA PHE A 13 -6.94 2.74 8.39
C PHE A 13 -7.37 3.86 7.45
N ARG A 14 -6.62 4.95 7.48
CA ARG A 14 -6.90 6.14 6.67
C ARG A 14 -5.64 6.57 5.95
N THR A 15 -5.81 7.26 4.84
CA THR A 15 -4.73 7.92 4.13
C THR A 15 -5.07 9.39 3.95
N SER A 16 -4.33 10.14 3.12
CA SER A 16 -4.65 11.53 2.84
C SER A 16 -5.96 11.63 2.05
N ARG A 17 -6.63 12.77 2.12
CA ARG A 17 -7.86 13.01 1.36
C ARG A 17 -7.62 12.85 -0.15
N ALA A 18 -6.53 13.43 -0.66
CA ALA A 18 -6.21 13.34 -2.08
C ALA A 18 -5.96 11.90 -2.52
N ALA A 19 -5.27 11.10 -1.71
CA ALA A 19 -5.04 9.70 -2.00
C ALA A 19 -6.35 8.89 -1.96
N ASP A 20 -7.23 9.18 -1.02
CA ASP A 20 -8.55 8.55 -0.94
C ASP A 20 -9.39 8.86 -2.19
N GLU A 21 -9.35 10.08 -2.68
CA GLU A 21 -10.04 10.46 -3.91
C GLU A 21 -9.50 9.68 -5.12
N LEU A 22 -8.18 9.54 -5.23
CA LEU A 22 -7.56 8.70 -6.26
C LEU A 22 -7.94 7.24 -6.11
N ASN A 23 -8.03 6.76 -4.88
CA ASN A 23 -8.45 5.38 -4.59
C ASN A 23 -9.85 5.12 -5.14
N THR A 24 -10.77 6.03 -4.90
CA THR A 24 -12.14 5.95 -5.43
C THR A 24 -12.15 5.98 -6.96
N ARG A 25 -11.32 6.82 -7.54
CA ARG A 25 -11.20 6.92 -9.00
C ARG A 25 -10.67 5.61 -9.61
N PHE A 26 -9.66 5.00 -9.01
CA PHE A 26 -9.15 3.69 -9.43
C PHE A 26 -10.19 2.59 -9.29
N GLN A 27 -10.97 2.61 -8.24
CA GLN A 27 -12.06 1.66 -8.05
C GLN A 27 -12.99 1.68 -9.27
N SER A 28 -13.38 2.87 -9.74
CA SER A 28 -14.24 3.02 -10.91
C SER A 28 -13.52 2.64 -12.20
N LEU A 29 -12.30 3.12 -12.40
CA LEU A 29 -11.54 2.87 -13.63
C LEU A 29 -11.25 1.39 -13.86
N LEU A 30 -10.94 0.66 -12.80
CA LEU A 30 -10.61 -0.77 -12.88
C LEU A 30 -11.83 -1.68 -12.68
N GLY A 31 -13.01 -1.10 -12.42
CA GLY A 31 -14.22 -1.87 -12.19
C GLY A 31 -14.17 -2.74 -10.96
N LEU A 32 -13.47 -2.28 -9.92
CA LEU A 32 -13.31 -3.05 -8.68
C LEU A 32 -14.52 -2.84 -7.75
N PRO A 33 -15.03 -3.92 -7.13
CA PRO A 33 -16.25 -3.82 -6.32
C PRO A 33 -16.05 -3.16 -4.97
N HIS A 34 -14.82 -3.11 -4.45
CA HIS A 34 -14.54 -2.64 -3.09
C HIS A 34 -13.42 -1.62 -3.06
N ARG A 35 -13.50 -0.68 -2.10
CA ARG A 35 -12.48 0.34 -1.88
C ARG A 35 -11.12 -0.26 -1.48
N TYR A 36 -11.13 -1.40 -0.80
CA TYR A 36 -9.88 -2.05 -0.41
C TYR A 36 -9.10 -2.63 -1.61
N GLY A 37 -9.73 -2.82 -2.75
CA GLY A 37 -9.05 -3.30 -3.96
C GLY A 37 -7.92 -2.38 -4.40
N PRO A 38 -8.23 -1.12 -4.75
CA PRO A 38 -7.17 -0.15 -5.08
C PRO A 38 -6.18 0.07 -3.94
N ALA A 39 -6.67 0.09 -2.69
CA ALA A 39 -5.81 0.29 -1.53
C ALA A 39 -4.76 -0.83 -1.40
N ARG A 40 -5.15 -2.08 -1.60
CA ARG A 40 -4.21 -3.23 -1.59
C ARG A 40 -3.18 -3.11 -2.72
N LEU A 41 -3.61 -2.73 -3.91
CA LEU A 41 -2.68 -2.50 -5.03
C LEU A 41 -1.68 -1.39 -4.68
N ALA A 42 -2.16 -0.32 -4.06
CA ALA A 42 -1.32 0.79 -3.64
C ALA A 42 -0.28 0.36 -2.59
N LEU A 43 -0.70 -0.41 -1.59
CA LEU A 43 0.22 -0.95 -0.60
C LEU A 43 1.32 -1.80 -1.27
N GLY A 44 0.94 -2.71 -2.16
CA GLY A 44 1.88 -3.55 -2.88
C GLY A 44 2.84 -2.74 -3.74
N ARG A 45 2.33 -1.73 -4.45
CA ARG A 45 3.16 -0.85 -5.29
C ARG A 45 4.18 -0.07 -4.47
N SER A 46 3.77 0.45 -3.31
CA SER A 46 4.66 1.17 -2.40
C SER A 46 5.71 0.25 -1.79
N LEU A 47 5.31 -0.95 -1.36
CA LEU A 47 6.22 -1.93 -0.77
C LEU A 47 7.27 -2.43 -1.77
N ALA A 48 7.03 -2.28 -3.06
CA ALA A 48 8.02 -2.62 -4.10
C ALA A 48 9.22 -1.68 -4.10
N LEU A 49 9.12 -0.49 -3.50
CA LEU A 49 10.24 0.41 -3.31
C LEU A 49 10.97 0.06 -2.02
N THR A 50 12.30 0.15 -2.02
CA THR A 50 13.10 -0.16 -0.84
C THR A 50 13.09 0.97 0.19
N SER A 51 12.83 2.21 -0.24
CA SER A 51 12.79 3.36 0.65
C SER A 51 11.52 3.36 1.52
N ALA A 52 11.63 3.90 2.73
CA ALA A 52 10.47 4.11 3.60
C ALA A 52 9.57 5.20 3.00
N PRO A 53 8.24 5.08 3.15
CA PRO A 53 7.34 6.15 2.71
C PRO A 53 7.47 7.35 3.64
N THR A 54 7.21 8.56 3.10
CA THR A 54 7.24 9.78 3.89
C THR A 54 6.00 9.87 4.78
N LEU A 55 6.21 10.14 6.06
CA LEU A 55 5.13 10.26 7.04
C LEU A 55 4.74 11.74 7.21
N GLU A 56 3.72 12.18 6.48
CA GLU A 56 3.14 13.51 6.66
C GLU A 56 1.90 13.40 7.54
N LEU A 57 2.14 13.35 8.85
CA LEU A 57 1.10 13.03 9.84
C LEU A 57 -0.09 13.98 9.82
N ASN A 58 0.12 15.24 9.40
CA ASN A 58 -0.96 16.24 9.31
C ASN A 58 -2.03 15.89 8.29
N THR A 59 -1.68 15.08 7.29
CA THR A 59 -2.58 14.80 6.15
C THR A 59 -3.06 13.37 6.08
N LEU A 60 -2.32 12.42 6.67
CA LEU A 60 -2.62 10.99 6.51
C LEU A 60 -3.96 10.55 7.09
N GLY A 61 -4.50 11.26 8.05
CA GLY A 61 -5.75 10.86 8.71
C GLY A 61 -7.01 11.51 8.13
N LEU A 62 -6.93 12.23 7.02
CA LEU A 62 -8.02 13.05 6.51
C LEU A 62 -8.94 12.35 5.51
N GLY A 63 -8.53 11.22 4.94
CA GLY A 63 -9.37 10.43 4.05
C GLY A 63 -10.33 9.53 4.81
N ARG A 64 -11.25 8.90 4.08
CA ARG A 64 -12.20 7.96 4.67
C ARG A 64 -11.51 6.67 5.10
N GLN A 65 -12.02 6.05 6.13
CA GLN A 65 -11.44 4.84 6.68
C GLN A 65 -11.75 3.59 5.86
N ILE A 66 -10.85 2.61 5.94
CA ILE A 66 -11.12 1.22 5.59
C ILE A 66 -10.81 0.39 6.84
N LYS A 67 -11.72 -0.49 7.22
CA LYS A 67 -11.51 -1.37 8.37
C LYS A 67 -10.36 -2.33 8.09
N GLY A 68 -9.53 -2.58 9.11
CA GLY A 68 -8.36 -3.45 8.96
C GLY A 68 -8.70 -4.84 8.46
N GLU A 69 -9.81 -5.43 8.92
CA GLU A 69 -10.25 -6.75 8.47
C GLU A 69 -10.62 -6.78 6.98
N GLN A 70 -11.07 -5.65 6.43
CA GLN A 70 -11.35 -5.52 5.01
C GLN A 70 -10.07 -5.27 4.21
N LEU A 71 -9.17 -4.43 4.75
CA LEU A 71 -7.94 -4.08 4.06
C LEU A 71 -6.95 -5.25 3.99
N PHE A 72 -6.82 -5.99 5.08
CA PHE A 72 -5.82 -7.06 5.19
C PHE A 72 -6.40 -8.47 5.09
N GLY A 73 -7.73 -8.63 5.19
CA GLY A 73 -8.35 -9.93 5.21
C GLY A 73 -8.09 -10.68 6.51
N HIS A 74 -8.12 -11.99 6.43
CA HIS A 74 -7.99 -12.89 7.58
C HIS A 74 -6.96 -13.98 7.28
N GLY A 75 -6.46 -14.63 8.33
CA GLY A 75 -5.60 -15.81 8.21
C GLY A 75 -4.33 -15.52 7.41
N VAL A 76 -4.12 -16.25 6.34
CA VAL A 76 -2.91 -16.15 5.51
C VAL A 76 -2.78 -14.77 4.86
N GLU A 77 -3.88 -14.18 4.40
CA GLU A 77 -3.84 -12.83 3.82
C GLU A 77 -3.35 -11.82 4.85
N LEU A 78 -3.92 -11.85 6.04
CA LEU A 78 -3.52 -10.96 7.14
C LEU A 78 -2.05 -11.15 7.47
N ALA A 79 -1.61 -12.37 7.65
CA ALA A 79 -0.21 -12.69 7.96
C ALA A 79 0.73 -12.16 6.88
N THR A 80 0.36 -12.33 5.62
CA THR A 80 1.15 -11.87 4.48
C THR A 80 1.33 -10.35 4.50
N TRP A 81 0.23 -9.60 4.63
CA TRP A 81 0.29 -8.12 4.65
C TRP A 81 1.11 -7.61 5.82
N LEU A 82 0.89 -8.14 7.02
CA LEU A 82 1.62 -7.70 8.20
C LEU A 82 3.10 -8.02 8.10
N THR A 83 3.44 -9.20 7.59
CA THR A 83 4.83 -9.59 7.37
C THR A 83 5.53 -8.62 6.43
N LEU A 84 4.91 -8.32 5.29
CA LEU A 84 5.49 -7.42 4.29
C LEU A 84 5.67 -6.00 4.84
N LEU A 85 4.67 -5.49 5.54
CA LEU A 85 4.73 -4.12 6.09
C LEU A 85 5.78 -4.00 7.19
N LEU A 86 5.85 -4.96 8.10
CA LEU A 86 6.82 -4.95 9.19
C LEU A 86 8.23 -5.22 8.69
N GLU A 87 8.41 -6.15 7.78
CA GLU A 87 9.70 -6.43 7.16
C GLU A 87 10.25 -5.20 6.46
N HIS A 88 9.43 -4.52 5.68
CA HIS A 88 9.82 -3.30 4.98
C HIS A 88 10.26 -2.20 5.97
N ALA A 89 9.57 -2.09 7.09
CA ALA A 89 9.91 -1.14 8.14
C ALA A 89 11.15 -1.54 8.95
N GLY A 90 11.60 -2.80 8.84
CA GLY A 90 12.71 -3.31 9.64
C GLY A 90 12.36 -3.49 11.10
N ALA A 91 11.09 -3.76 11.43
CA ALA A 91 10.59 -3.87 12.79
C ALA A 91 9.81 -5.16 13.01
N THR A 92 9.93 -5.73 14.22
CA THR A 92 9.16 -6.91 14.62
C THR A 92 7.94 -6.55 15.46
N ALA A 93 7.94 -5.34 16.01
CA ALA A 93 6.84 -4.82 16.82
C ALA A 93 6.83 -3.30 16.72
N VAL A 94 5.65 -2.72 16.60
CA VAL A 94 5.47 -1.26 16.54
C VAL A 94 4.21 -0.91 17.35
N PRO A 95 4.14 0.32 17.90
CA PRO A 95 2.90 0.80 18.50
C PRO A 95 1.80 0.89 17.42
N ARG A 96 0.56 0.66 17.86
CA ARG A 96 -0.60 0.64 16.95
C ARG A 96 -0.72 1.92 16.11
N LYS A 97 -0.52 3.08 16.73
CA LYS A 97 -0.62 4.38 16.04
C LYS A 97 0.45 4.51 14.96
N ASP A 98 1.67 4.07 15.26
CA ASP A 98 2.77 4.10 14.29
C ASP A 98 2.48 3.17 13.11
N PHE A 99 1.89 2.01 13.37
CA PHE A 99 1.49 1.09 12.33
C PHE A 99 0.39 1.70 11.44
N GLN A 100 -0.61 2.34 12.03
CA GLN A 100 -1.66 3.02 11.26
C GLN A 100 -1.07 4.11 10.36
N ASN A 101 -0.13 4.89 10.87
CA ASN A 101 0.54 5.93 10.10
C ASN A 101 1.38 5.33 8.97
N LEU A 102 2.07 4.23 9.24
CA LEU A 102 2.88 3.53 8.24
C LEU A 102 1.99 3.03 7.08
N VAL A 103 0.88 2.41 7.39
CA VAL A 103 -0.07 1.92 6.38
C VAL A 103 -0.63 3.09 5.56
N GLY A 104 -1.02 4.17 6.21
CA GLY A 104 -1.52 5.37 5.53
C GLY A 104 -0.49 5.97 4.58
N ALA A 105 0.78 5.99 4.98
CA ALA A 105 1.88 6.51 4.17
C ALA A 105 2.17 5.63 2.96
N HIS A 106 2.17 4.31 3.12
CA HIS A 106 2.31 3.38 2.00
C HIS A 106 1.14 3.49 1.02
N TRP A 107 -0.07 3.58 1.54
CA TRP A 107 -1.27 3.76 0.72
C TRP A 107 -1.18 5.05 -0.10
N HIS A 108 -0.82 6.16 0.55
CA HIS A 108 -0.64 7.45 -0.12
C HIS A 108 0.40 7.35 -1.24
N ARG A 109 1.62 6.90 -0.92
CA ARG A 109 2.68 6.78 -1.92
C ARG A 109 2.29 5.83 -3.06
N GLY A 110 1.72 4.69 -2.71
CA GLY A 110 1.35 3.67 -3.68
C GLY A 110 0.28 4.12 -4.66
N ILE A 111 -0.74 4.84 -4.18
CA ILE A 111 -1.82 5.27 -5.06
C ILE A 111 -1.34 6.33 -6.07
N TYR A 112 -0.43 7.22 -5.67
CA TYR A 112 0.18 8.18 -6.59
C TYR A 112 1.08 7.49 -7.62
N LEU A 113 1.86 6.50 -7.20
CA LEU A 113 2.68 5.71 -8.12
C LEU A 113 1.81 4.95 -9.12
N LEU A 114 0.72 4.35 -8.67
CA LEU A 114 -0.24 3.67 -9.56
C LEU A 114 -0.87 4.67 -10.54
N TRP A 115 -1.17 5.87 -10.09
CA TRP A 115 -1.73 6.89 -10.97
C TRP A 115 -0.76 7.27 -12.08
N ASP A 116 0.51 7.44 -11.74
CA ASP A 116 1.55 7.70 -12.73
C ASP A 116 1.71 6.53 -13.71
N ASP A 117 1.66 5.30 -13.20
CA ASP A 117 1.70 4.10 -14.04
C ASP A 117 0.51 4.04 -15.00
N TRP A 118 -0.67 4.39 -14.51
CA TRP A 118 -1.90 4.42 -15.32
C TRP A 118 -1.81 5.46 -16.45
N LYS A 119 -1.41 6.68 -16.10
CA LYS A 119 -1.23 7.74 -17.10
C LYS A 119 -0.18 7.37 -18.15
N SER A 120 0.93 6.79 -17.72
CA SER A 120 2.00 6.34 -18.62
C SER A 120 1.57 5.20 -19.53
N SER A 121 0.56 4.46 -19.14
CA SER A 121 -0.03 3.37 -19.93
C SER A 121 -1.12 3.84 -20.89
N GLY A 122 -1.39 5.13 -20.95
CA GLY A 122 -2.45 5.71 -21.77
C GLY A 122 -3.86 5.30 -21.33
N GLY A 123 -4.03 4.88 -20.08
CA GLY A 123 -5.31 4.43 -19.54
C GLY A 123 -5.75 3.07 -20.07
N GLU A 124 -4.83 2.25 -20.56
CA GLU A 124 -5.10 0.93 -21.11
C GLU A 124 -4.67 -0.14 -20.11
N PHE A 125 -5.60 -1.04 -19.75
CA PHE A 125 -5.41 -2.01 -18.65
C PHE A 125 -4.23 -2.95 -18.88
N ASP A 126 -4.11 -3.54 -20.07
CA ASP A 126 -3.03 -4.49 -20.34
C ASP A 126 -1.66 -3.82 -20.28
N ALA A 127 -1.54 -2.61 -20.81
CA ALA A 127 -0.31 -1.83 -20.73
C ALA A 127 0.01 -1.45 -19.28
N PHE A 128 -1.01 -1.14 -18.48
CA PHE A 128 -0.85 -0.86 -17.05
C PHE A 128 -0.28 -2.05 -16.31
N VAL A 129 -0.86 -3.24 -16.49
CA VAL A 129 -0.38 -4.47 -15.86
C VAL A 129 1.06 -4.78 -16.29
N ALA A 130 1.35 -4.67 -17.59
CA ALA A 130 2.70 -4.90 -18.10
C ALA A 130 3.72 -3.95 -17.47
N ARG A 131 3.34 -2.68 -17.27
CA ARG A 131 4.21 -1.70 -16.61
C ARG A 131 4.47 -2.08 -15.16
N LEU A 132 3.47 -2.53 -14.42
CA LEU A 132 3.65 -2.97 -13.02
C LEU A 132 4.62 -4.15 -12.94
N VAL A 133 4.50 -5.11 -13.84
CA VAL A 133 5.41 -6.26 -13.92
C VAL A 133 6.83 -5.79 -14.24
N GLN A 134 7.01 -4.85 -15.16
CA GLN A 134 8.33 -4.28 -15.48
C GLN A 134 8.97 -3.60 -14.28
N GLN A 135 8.21 -2.86 -13.49
CA GLN A 135 8.70 -2.21 -12.28
C GLN A 135 9.20 -3.25 -11.27
N ALA A 136 8.47 -4.34 -11.08
CA ALA A 136 8.89 -5.42 -10.19
C ALA A 136 10.18 -6.09 -10.69
N ASN A 137 10.29 -6.32 -12.00
CA ASN A 137 11.48 -6.92 -12.61
C ASN A 137 12.72 -6.02 -12.49
N ARG A 138 12.56 -4.72 -12.65
CA ARG A 138 13.65 -3.75 -12.45
C ARG A 138 14.20 -3.81 -11.04
N ARG A 139 13.32 -3.86 -10.04
CA ARG A 139 13.71 -3.99 -8.64
C ARG A 139 14.50 -5.28 -8.41
N ARG A 140 14.03 -6.40 -8.96
CA ARG A 140 14.69 -7.71 -8.83
C ARG A 140 16.08 -7.69 -9.45
N SER A 141 16.25 -7.11 -10.63
CA SER A 141 17.55 -6.98 -11.31
C SER A 141 18.53 -6.15 -10.50
N LYS A 142 18.07 -5.01 -9.93
CA LYS A 142 18.92 -4.16 -9.07
C LYS A 142 19.38 -4.90 -7.82
N THR A 143 18.50 -5.67 -7.19
CA THR A 143 18.83 -6.46 -6.00
C THR A 143 19.86 -7.53 -6.34
N THR A 144 19.72 -8.21 -7.47
CA THR A 144 20.68 -9.23 -7.94
C THR A 144 22.05 -8.61 -8.22
N GLN A 145 22.10 -7.44 -8.87
CA GLN A 145 23.37 -6.74 -9.14
C GLN A 145 24.05 -6.29 -7.85
N ALA A 146 23.29 -5.82 -6.86
CA ALA A 146 23.85 -5.41 -5.59
C ALA A 146 24.38 -6.59 -4.76
N ALA A 147 23.85 -7.80 -4.95
CA ALA A 147 24.27 -9.01 -4.25
C ALA A 147 25.52 -9.67 -4.88
N SER A 148 25.86 -9.31 -6.10
CA SER A 148 27.05 -9.83 -6.81
C SER A 148 28.20 -8.85 -6.76
#